data_f38d4f3aed1021571e0609cc2a621b49
#
_entry.id   f38d4f3aed1021571e0609cc2a621b49
#
_cell.length_a   1.000
_cell.length_b   1.000
_cell.length_c   1.000
_cell.angle_alpha   90.00
_cell.angle_beta   90.00
_cell.angle_gamma   90.00
#
_symmetry.space_group_name_H-M   'P 1'
#
loop_
_entity.id
_entity.type
_entity.pdbx_description
1 polymer ?
#
loop_
_entity_poly.entity_id
_entity_poly.type
_entity_poly.pdbx_seq_one_letter_code
_entity_poly.pdbx_strand_id
1 'polypeptide(L)'
;MPSSELVELKKQLDELLQKGYIRPSSSPWGSLAIFVDKKDGSLRMCVDYRQLNEVTIKNKYPLPRIDDLFDQLSGAKVFSKIDLQTGYHQLKIKKEDIPKTAFTTRYGLYEYTVMSFGLTNAPAFFMHMMNKVFMEFLDKFVVVFIDDILVFSKNEEEHEEHLRLALEI
;
A
#
# COMPACT_ATOMS: atom_id res chain seq x y z
N MET A 1 19.88 6.81 -16.83
CA MET A 1 19.79 5.88 -15.67
C MET A 1 21.11 5.11 -15.56
N PRO A 2 21.77 5.18 -14.41
CA PRO A 2 23.05 4.47 -14.21
C PRO A 2 22.90 2.96 -14.32
N SER A 3 24.00 2.24 -14.64
CA SER A 3 23.97 0.80 -14.82
C SER A 3 23.47 0.02 -13.60
N SER A 4 23.79 0.49 -12.40
CA SER A 4 23.32 -0.11 -11.14
C SER A 4 21.81 -0.01 -10.98
N GLU A 5 21.22 1.13 -11.35
CA GLU A 5 19.77 1.32 -11.34
C GLU A 5 19.08 0.44 -12.37
N LEU A 6 19.68 0.23 -13.54
CA LEU A 6 19.10 -0.65 -14.57
C LEU A 6 19.05 -2.12 -14.13
N VAL A 7 20.08 -2.60 -13.43
CA VAL A 7 20.10 -3.95 -12.87
C VAL A 7 19.00 -4.11 -11.82
N GLU A 8 18.86 -3.13 -10.94
CA GLU A 8 17.82 -3.13 -9.92
C GLU A 8 16.42 -3.00 -10.51
N LEU A 9 16.25 -2.17 -11.55
CA LEU A 9 15.00 -2.03 -12.28
C LEU A 9 14.56 -3.38 -12.87
N LYS A 10 15.46 -4.07 -13.57
CA LYS A 10 15.14 -5.36 -14.16
C LYS A 10 14.75 -6.38 -13.10
N LYS A 11 15.46 -6.44 -12.00
CA LYS A 11 15.18 -7.32 -10.88
C LYS A 11 13.77 -7.08 -10.32
N GLN A 12 13.42 -5.83 -10.03
CA GLN A 12 12.11 -5.48 -9.49
C GLN A 12 10.99 -5.74 -10.50
N LEU A 13 11.20 -5.47 -11.79
CA LEU A 13 10.24 -5.81 -12.84
C LEU A 13 10.00 -7.32 -12.93
N ASP A 14 11.05 -8.12 -12.91
CA ASP A 14 10.95 -9.57 -12.96
C ASP A 14 10.19 -10.14 -11.75
N GLU A 15 10.43 -9.61 -10.57
CA GLU A 15 9.69 -9.97 -9.35
C GLU A 15 8.19 -9.65 -9.46
N LEU A 16 7.85 -8.46 -9.96
CA LEU A 16 6.45 -8.06 -10.14
C LEU A 16 5.75 -8.88 -11.22
N LEU A 17 6.44 -9.17 -12.32
CA LEU A 17 5.93 -10.04 -13.39
C LEU A 17 5.67 -11.46 -12.89
N GLN A 18 6.60 -12.01 -12.12
CA GLN A 18 6.50 -13.35 -11.55
C GLN A 18 5.29 -13.49 -10.62
N LYS A 19 5.02 -12.46 -9.84
CA LYS A 19 3.85 -12.40 -8.93
C LYS A 19 2.55 -12.09 -9.64
N GLY A 20 2.59 -11.73 -10.93
CA GLY A 20 1.42 -11.34 -11.69
C GLY A 20 0.86 -9.96 -11.33
N TYR A 21 1.62 -9.13 -10.63
CA TYR A 21 1.22 -7.79 -10.23
C TYR A 21 1.31 -6.77 -11.35
N ILE A 22 2.18 -7.02 -12.32
CA ILE A 22 2.26 -6.28 -13.57
C ILE A 22 2.22 -7.24 -14.76
N ARG A 23 1.92 -6.71 -15.93
CA ARG A 23 1.96 -7.44 -17.19
C ARG A 23 2.40 -6.51 -18.32
N PRO A 24 2.91 -7.03 -19.45
CA PRO A 24 3.15 -6.22 -20.63
C PRO A 24 1.88 -5.49 -21.09
N SER A 25 2.04 -4.26 -21.58
CA SER A 25 0.92 -3.39 -21.96
C SER A 25 1.06 -2.90 -23.38
N SER A 26 -0.08 -2.67 -24.03
CA SER A 26 -0.20 -1.92 -25.29
C SER A 26 -1.05 -0.67 -25.11
N SER A 27 -1.21 -0.21 -23.89
CA SER A 27 -2.03 0.94 -23.53
C SER A 27 -1.54 2.24 -24.18
N PRO A 28 -2.44 3.15 -24.57
CA PRO A 28 -2.06 4.50 -25.00
C PRO A 28 -1.59 5.38 -23.84
N TRP A 29 -1.80 4.96 -22.59
CA TRP A 29 -1.31 5.63 -21.41
C TRP A 29 0.15 5.26 -21.14
N GLY A 30 0.87 6.14 -20.47
CA GLY A 30 2.25 5.83 -20.10
C GLY A 30 2.77 6.83 -19.08
N SER A 31 3.07 6.35 -17.90
CA SER A 31 3.75 7.10 -16.84
C SER A 31 5.21 6.70 -16.79
N LEU A 32 6.05 7.50 -16.16
CA LEU A 32 7.49 7.21 -16.06
C LEU A 32 7.77 6.40 -14.79
N ALA A 33 8.61 5.38 -14.94
CA ALA A 33 9.20 4.70 -13.79
C ALA A 33 10.37 5.53 -13.25
N ILE A 34 10.40 5.71 -11.94
CA ILE A 34 11.45 6.44 -11.21
C ILE A 34 11.94 5.60 -10.05
N PHE A 35 13.14 5.90 -9.54
CA PHE A 35 13.63 5.32 -8.30
C PHE A 35 13.51 6.29 -7.14
N VAL A 36 13.20 5.75 -5.98
CA VAL A 36 13.16 6.47 -4.71
C VAL A 36 14.04 5.73 -3.71
N ASP A 37 14.88 6.48 -3.02
CA ASP A 37 15.71 5.94 -1.95
C ASP A 37 14.85 5.55 -0.74
N LYS A 38 15.04 4.34 -0.26
CA LYS A 38 14.51 3.93 1.04
C LYS A 38 15.43 4.39 2.17
N LYS A 39 14.92 4.41 3.38
CA LYS A 39 15.69 4.78 4.58
C LYS A 39 16.93 3.90 4.81
N ASP A 40 16.90 2.66 4.33
CA ASP A 40 18.00 1.70 4.41
C ASP A 40 19.04 1.86 3.28
N GLY A 41 18.87 2.86 2.40
CA GLY A 41 19.75 3.12 1.26
C GLY A 41 19.47 2.26 0.03
N SER A 42 18.48 1.38 0.07
CA SER A 42 18.06 0.62 -1.10
C SER A 42 17.15 1.44 -2.00
N LEU A 43 17.10 1.06 -3.29
CA LEU A 43 16.25 1.72 -4.28
C LEU A 43 14.90 1.01 -4.41
N ARG A 44 13.83 1.79 -4.43
CA ARG A 44 12.49 1.32 -4.76
C ARG A 44 12.06 1.89 -6.10
N MET A 45 11.64 1.02 -7.02
CA MET A 45 10.98 1.46 -8.25
C MET A 45 9.58 2.00 -7.89
N CYS A 46 9.30 3.20 -8.33
CA CYS A 46 7.98 3.83 -8.24
C CYS A 46 7.56 4.31 -9.61
N VAL A 47 6.27 4.50 -9.80
CA VAL A 47 5.72 5.09 -11.02
C VAL A 47 5.20 6.48 -10.69
N ASP A 48 5.54 7.44 -11.53
CA ASP A 48 5.06 8.82 -11.39
C ASP A 48 3.64 8.94 -11.93
N TYR A 49 2.66 8.75 -11.06
CA TYR A 49 1.24 8.84 -11.39
C TYR A 49 0.63 10.23 -11.17
N ARG A 50 1.42 11.28 -11.01
CA ARG A 50 0.88 12.63 -10.74
C ARG A 50 -0.15 13.06 -11.78
N GLN A 51 0.12 12.85 -13.06
CA GLN A 51 -0.81 13.20 -14.13
C GLN A 51 -2.08 12.35 -14.10
N LEU A 52 -1.95 11.05 -13.87
CA LEU A 52 -3.11 10.16 -13.72
C LEU A 52 -3.94 10.55 -12.49
N ASN A 53 -3.31 10.90 -11.41
CA ASN A 53 -3.98 11.31 -10.17
C ASN A 53 -4.78 12.61 -10.33
N GLU A 54 -4.32 13.54 -11.19
CA GLU A 54 -5.05 14.78 -11.49
C GLU A 54 -6.42 14.51 -12.12
N VAL A 55 -6.52 13.49 -12.98
CA VAL A 55 -7.76 13.15 -13.69
C VAL A 55 -8.55 12.04 -12.98
N THR A 56 -8.03 11.48 -11.91
CA THR A 56 -8.70 10.44 -11.11
C THR A 56 -9.70 11.09 -10.17
N ILE A 57 -10.93 10.56 -10.14
CA ILE A 57 -11.92 10.93 -9.13
C ILE A 57 -11.44 10.40 -7.78
N LYS A 58 -11.17 11.33 -6.87
CA LYS A 58 -10.63 10.99 -5.55
C LYS A 58 -11.71 10.34 -4.68
N ASN A 59 -11.33 9.24 -4.04
CA ASN A 59 -12.16 8.53 -3.08
C ASN A 59 -12.44 9.42 -1.87
N LYS A 60 -13.70 9.44 -1.42
CA LYS A 60 -14.14 10.23 -0.27
C LYS A 60 -14.15 9.44 1.04
N TYR A 61 -13.49 8.31 1.09
CA TYR A 61 -13.39 7.53 2.32
C TYR A 61 -12.76 8.39 3.42
N PRO A 62 -13.40 8.47 4.60
CA PRO A 62 -12.93 9.36 5.65
C PRO A 62 -11.61 8.87 6.22
N LEU A 63 -10.61 9.74 6.22
CA LEU A 63 -9.36 9.51 6.94
C LEU A 63 -9.59 9.88 8.43
N PRO A 64 -9.17 9.03 9.37
CA PRO A 64 -9.26 9.35 10.78
C PRO A 64 -8.40 10.57 11.10
N ARG A 65 -8.89 11.43 12.00
CA ARG A 65 -8.11 12.55 12.51
C ARG A 65 -7.04 12.03 13.48
N ILE A 66 -5.89 12.68 13.49
CA ILE A 66 -4.80 12.33 14.42
C ILE A 66 -5.28 12.45 15.88
N ASP A 67 -6.04 13.49 16.20
CA ASP A 67 -6.61 13.69 17.55
C ASP A 67 -7.53 12.55 17.98
N ASP A 68 -8.39 12.07 17.07
CA ASP A 68 -9.28 10.94 17.32
C ASP A 68 -8.50 9.65 17.58
N LEU A 69 -7.39 9.45 16.85
CA LEU A 69 -6.49 8.30 17.06
C LEU A 69 -5.82 8.35 18.44
N PHE A 70 -5.34 9.51 18.87
CA PHE A 70 -4.79 9.68 20.22
C PHE A 70 -5.81 9.41 21.30
N ASP A 71 -7.06 9.86 21.11
CA ASP A 71 -8.14 9.59 22.06
C ASP A 71 -8.42 8.09 22.19
N GLN A 72 -8.41 7.34 21.08
CA GLN A 72 -8.57 5.89 21.09
C GLN A 72 -7.44 5.18 21.84
N LEU A 73 -6.22 5.70 21.75
CA LEU A 73 -5.04 5.14 22.41
C LEU A 73 -4.91 5.53 23.89
N SER A 74 -5.82 6.35 24.39
CA SER A 74 -5.79 6.80 25.79
C SER A 74 -5.86 5.62 26.76
N GLY A 75 -4.91 5.60 27.70
CA GLY A 75 -4.77 4.52 28.69
C GLY A 75 -4.02 3.28 28.19
N ALA A 76 -3.67 3.19 26.92
CA ALA A 76 -2.85 2.11 26.39
C ALA A 76 -1.38 2.30 26.77
N LYS A 77 -0.70 1.20 27.07
CA LYS A 77 0.72 1.19 27.47
C LYS A 77 1.58 0.29 26.61
N VAL A 78 0.99 -0.67 25.92
CA VAL A 78 1.70 -1.62 25.08
C VAL A 78 1.17 -1.53 23.65
N PHE A 79 2.08 -1.42 22.69
CA PHE A 79 1.74 -1.19 21.28
C PHE A 79 2.52 -2.14 20.37
N SER A 80 1.87 -2.65 19.35
CA SER A 80 2.51 -3.33 18.22
C SER A 80 2.01 -2.77 16.91
N LYS A 81 2.95 -2.46 16.03
CA LYS A 81 2.66 -2.02 14.67
C LYS A 81 2.80 -3.23 13.75
N ILE A 82 1.74 -3.51 13.00
CA ILE A 82 1.76 -4.52 11.94
C ILE A 82 1.90 -3.79 10.62
N ASP A 83 2.97 -4.09 9.90
CA ASP A 83 3.25 -3.55 8.58
C ASP A 83 3.03 -4.68 7.56
N LEU A 84 2.00 -4.54 6.74
CA LEU A 84 1.71 -5.54 5.71
C LEU A 84 2.63 -5.32 4.51
N GLN A 85 3.53 -6.27 4.29
CA GLN A 85 4.33 -6.27 3.07
C GLN A 85 3.42 -6.25 1.84
N THR A 86 3.67 -5.28 0.96
CA THR A 86 2.93 -5.15 -0.30
C THR A 86 1.41 -5.09 -0.12
N GLY A 87 0.93 -4.40 0.93
CA GLY A 87 -0.50 -4.34 1.26
C GLY A 87 -1.37 -3.87 0.09
N TYR A 88 -0.94 -2.85 -0.65
CA TYR A 88 -1.67 -2.36 -1.83
C TYR A 88 -1.74 -3.41 -2.95
N HIS A 89 -0.73 -4.25 -3.11
CA HIS A 89 -0.71 -5.31 -4.13
C HIS A 89 -1.75 -6.41 -3.89
N GLN A 90 -2.41 -6.42 -2.74
CA GLN A 90 -3.54 -7.32 -2.48
C GLN A 90 -4.87 -6.81 -3.05
N LEU A 91 -4.92 -5.56 -3.47
CA LEU A 91 -6.09 -4.91 -4.05
C LEU A 91 -6.04 -4.99 -5.57
N LYS A 92 -6.97 -5.72 -6.17
CA LYS A 92 -7.08 -5.83 -7.63
C LYS A 92 -7.67 -4.57 -8.24
N ILE A 93 -7.11 -4.16 -9.37
CA ILE A 93 -7.65 -3.06 -10.17
C ILE A 93 -8.76 -3.60 -11.09
N LYS A 94 -9.80 -2.82 -11.30
CA LYS A 94 -10.85 -3.16 -12.28
C LYS A 94 -10.24 -3.31 -13.67
N LYS A 95 -10.72 -4.28 -14.44
CA LYS A 95 -10.21 -4.59 -15.78
C LYS A 95 -10.11 -3.35 -16.69
N GLU A 96 -11.15 -2.53 -16.68
CA GLU A 96 -11.21 -1.32 -17.50
C GLU A 96 -10.20 -0.24 -17.09
N ASP A 97 -9.72 -0.28 -15.86
CA ASP A 97 -8.78 0.71 -15.31
C ASP A 97 -7.31 0.27 -15.39
N ILE A 98 -7.06 -1.02 -15.60
CA ILE A 98 -5.70 -1.56 -15.69
C ILE A 98 -4.84 -0.81 -16.73
N PRO A 99 -5.31 -0.57 -17.97
CA PRO A 99 -4.51 0.15 -18.97
C PRO A 99 -4.13 1.57 -18.56
N LYS A 100 -4.89 2.21 -17.69
CA LYS A 100 -4.59 3.56 -17.18
C LYS A 100 -3.34 3.61 -16.32
N THR A 101 -2.96 2.49 -15.72
CA THR A 101 -1.78 2.37 -14.86
C THR A 101 -0.49 2.10 -15.62
N ALA A 102 -0.54 2.08 -16.95
CA ALA A 102 0.63 1.76 -17.79
C ALA A 102 1.80 2.69 -17.50
N PHE A 103 2.98 2.11 -17.44
CA PHE A 103 4.23 2.84 -17.21
C PHE A 103 5.33 2.36 -18.14
N THR A 104 6.17 3.29 -18.53
CA THR A 104 7.26 3.06 -19.47
C THR A 104 8.57 2.83 -18.73
N THR A 105 9.29 1.80 -19.14
CA THR A 105 10.66 1.54 -18.72
C THR A 105 11.55 1.31 -19.93
N ARG A 106 12.85 1.23 -19.72
CA ARG A 106 13.78 0.85 -20.78
C ARG A 106 13.45 -0.53 -21.39
N TYR A 107 12.84 -1.43 -20.61
CA TYR A 107 12.55 -2.81 -21.02
C TYR A 107 11.16 -2.98 -21.63
N GLY A 108 10.37 -1.93 -21.68
CA GLY A 108 9.06 -1.94 -22.29
C GLY A 108 7.99 -1.19 -21.51
N LEU A 109 6.76 -1.34 -21.98
CA LEU A 109 5.57 -0.80 -21.37
C LEU A 109 4.87 -1.90 -20.57
N TYR A 110 4.55 -1.60 -19.32
CA TYR A 110 3.87 -2.51 -18.40
C TYR A 110 2.66 -1.82 -17.79
N GLU A 111 1.75 -2.61 -17.26
CA GLU A 111 0.57 -2.10 -16.54
C GLU A 111 0.32 -2.93 -15.28
N TYR A 112 -0.21 -2.29 -14.24
CA TYR A 112 -0.52 -2.94 -12.98
C TYR A 112 -1.89 -3.62 -13.02
N THR A 113 -1.94 -4.86 -12.54
CA THR A 113 -3.19 -5.60 -12.30
C THR A 113 -3.70 -5.42 -10.87
N VAL A 114 -2.84 -4.91 -10.00
CA VAL A 114 -3.11 -4.63 -8.59
C VAL A 114 -2.76 -3.19 -8.27
N MET A 115 -3.30 -2.65 -7.19
CA MET A 115 -3.00 -1.28 -6.79
C MET A 115 -1.53 -1.13 -6.41
N SER A 116 -0.97 0.01 -6.72
CA SER A 116 0.43 0.35 -6.52
C SER A 116 0.56 1.62 -5.69
N PHE A 117 1.74 1.80 -5.09
CA PHE A 117 2.11 3.09 -4.51
C PHE A 117 2.02 4.20 -5.55
N GLY A 118 1.58 5.36 -5.12
CA GLY A 118 1.46 6.54 -5.97
C GLY A 118 0.09 6.74 -6.60
N LEU A 119 -0.79 5.72 -6.62
CA LEU A 119 -2.18 5.88 -7.03
C LEU A 119 -2.96 6.57 -5.91
N THR A 120 -3.64 7.66 -6.24
CA THR A 120 -4.28 8.54 -5.25
C THR A 120 -5.32 7.82 -4.38
N ASN A 121 -6.01 6.81 -4.92
CA ASN A 121 -7.06 6.09 -4.21
C ASN A 121 -6.59 4.84 -3.48
N ALA A 122 -5.33 4.43 -3.63
CA ALA A 122 -4.82 3.21 -3.01
C ALA A 122 -4.91 3.23 -1.47
N PRO A 123 -4.51 4.31 -0.77
CA PRO A 123 -4.64 4.37 0.68
C PRO A 123 -6.07 4.24 1.17
N ALA A 124 -7.02 4.90 0.51
CA ALA A 124 -8.43 4.87 0.90
C ALA A 124 -9.04 3.47 0.74
N PHE A 125 -8.78 2.80 -0.36
CA PHE A 125 -9.24 1.43 -0.59
C PHE A 125 -8.62 0.44 0.40
N PHE A 126 -7.34 0.60 0.67
CA PHE A 126 -6.65 -0.23 1.66
C PHE A 126 -7.24 -0.06 3.06
N MET A 127 -7.46 1.17 3.50
CA MET A 127 -8.10 1.45 4.79
C MET A 127 -9.50 0.86 4.87
N HIS A 128 -10.30 1.01 3.82
CA HIS A 128 -11.64 0.44 3.76
C HIS A 128 -11.60 -1.08 3.92
N MET A 129 -10.70 -1.76 3.20
CA MET A 129 -10.52 -3.20 3.30
C MET A 129 -10.08 -3.62 4.70
N MET A 130 -9.08 -2.94 5.27
CA MET A 130 -8.56 -3.26 6.59
C MET A 130 -9.57 -2.98 7.70
N ASN A 131 -10.32 -1.89 7.62
CA ASN A 131 -11.40 -1.61 8.57
C ASN A 131 -12.49 -2.68 8.52
N LYS A 132 -12.79 -3.21 7.33
CA LYS A 132 -13.73 -4.33 7.19
C LYS A 132 -13.20 -5.62 7.80
N VAL A 133 -11.93 -5.94 7.57
CA VAL A 133 -11.27 -7.13 8.12
C VAL A 133 -11.22 -7.09 9.65
N PHE A 134 -10.90 -5.93 10.23
CA PHE A 134 -10.75 -5.76 11.67
C PHE A 134 -11.99 -5.19 12.37
N MET A 135 -13.15 -5.19 11.70
CA MET A 135 -14.37 -4.53 12.20
C MET A 135 -14.73 -4.89 13.65
N GLU A 136 -14.55 -6.14 14.03
CA GLU A 136 -14.86 -6.61 15.39
C GLU A 136 -13.91 -6.08 16.45
N PHE A 137 -12.72 -5.65 16.05
CA PHE A 137 -11.64 -5.21 16.96
C PHE A 137 -11.40 -3.71 16.92
N LEU A 138 -12.01 -3.02 15.96
CA LEU A 138 -11.93 -1.55 15.89
C LEU A 138 -12.53 -0.95 17.17
N ASP A 139 -11.92 0.13 17.64
CA ASP A 139 -12.28 0.85 18.89
C ASP A 139 -12.07 0.04 20.19
N LYS A 140 -11.60 -1.20 20.07
CA LYS A 140 -11.27 -2.05 21.22
C LYS A 140 -9.78 -2.14 21.44
N PHE A 141 -9.03 -2.67 20.47
CA PHE A 141 -7.58 -2.81 20.55
C PHE A 141 -6.87 -2.70 19.21
N VAL A 142 -7.58 -2.40 18.13
CA VAL A 142 -7.01 -2.23 16.78
C VAL A 142 -7.39 -0.87 16.21
N VAL A 143 -6.40 -0.20 15.64
CA VAL A 143 -6.57 1.03 14.84
C VAL A 143 -5.89 0.82 13.50
N VAL A 144 -6.57 1.21 12.43
CA VAL A 144 -6.04 1.23 11.07
C VAL A 144 -5.81 2.67 10.64
N PHE A 145 -4.59 3.00 10.24
CA PHE A 145 -4.26 4.32 9.72
C PHE A 145 -3.39 4.21 8.47
N ILE A 146 -3.95 4.59 7.34
CA ILE A 146 -3.32 4.49 6.01
C ILE A 146 -2.92 3.03 5.74
N ASP A 147 -1.66 2.70 5.76
CA ASP A 147 -1.09 1.37 5.53
C ASP A 147 -0.59 0.68 6.80
N ASP A 148 -0.80 1.32 7.95
CA ASP A 148 -0.40 0.80 9.25
C ASP A 148 -1.57 0.24 10.05
N ILE A 149 -1.34 -0.89 10.72
CA ILE A 149 -2.26 -1.48 11.67
C ILE A 149 -1.60 -1.44 13.03
N LEU A 150 -2.25 -0.80 13.99
CA LEU A 150 -1.75 -0.69 15.35
C LEU A 150 -2.62 -1.51 16.29
N VAL A 151 -1.99 -2.42 17.02
CA VAL A 151 -2.61 -3.16 18.12
C VAL A 151 -2.14 -2.52 19.43
N PHE A 152 -3.08 -2.18 20.30
CA PHE A 152 -2.79 -1.48 21.57
C PHE A 152 -3.50 -2.15 22.74
N SER A 153 -2.87 -2.11 23.90
CA SER A 153 -3.36 -2.79 25.09
C SER A 153 -2.91 -2.05 26.37
N LYS A 154 -3.58 -2.32 27.49
CA LYS A 154 -3.26 -1.71 28.78
C LYS A 154 -2.06 -2.36 29.46
N ASN A 155 -1.84 -3.66 29.22
CA ASN A 155 -0.77 -4.44 29.80
C ASN A 155 -0.28 -5.51 28.82
N GLU A 156 0.84 -6.17 29.14
CA GLU A 156 1.45 -7.17 28.29
C GLU A 156 0.62 -8.44 28.13
N GLU A 157 -0.09 -8.86 29.17
CA GLU A 157 -0.93 -10.07 29.14
C GLU A 157 -2.09 -9.91 28.16
N GLU A 158 -2.80 -8.79 28.24
CA GLU A 158 -3.85 -8.45 27.28
C GLU A 158 -3.29 -8.30 25.87
N HIS A 159 -2.10 -7.72 25.74
CA HIS A 159 -1.47 -7.47 24.45
C HIS A 159 -1.15 -8.75 23.69
N GLU A 160 -0.65 -9.76 24.39
CA GLU A 160 -0.38 -11.08 23.80
C GLU A 160 -1.65 -11.67 23.17
N GLU A 161 -2.76 -11.61 23.86
CA GLU A 161 -4.06 -12.10 23.36
C GLU A 161 -4.58 -11.24 22.21
N HIS A 162 -4.51 -9.91 22.32
CA HIS A 162 -4.94 -8.98 21.27
C HIS A 162 -4.13 -9.19 20.00
N LEU A 163 -2.81 -9.33 20.12
CA LEU A 163 -1.93 -9.57 19.00
C LEU A 163 -2.21 -10.92 18.31
N ARG A 164 -2.44 -11.98 19.11
CA ARG A 164 -2.83 -13.29 18.61
C ARG A 164 -4.13 -13.21 17.79
N LEU A 165 -5.16 -12.57 18.30
CA LEU A 165 -6.43 -12.40 17.61
C LEU A 165 -6.28 -11.59 16.31
N ALA A 166 -5.48 -10.54 16.33
CA ALA A 166 -5.22 -9.72 15.14
C ALA A 166 -4.46 -10.48 14.05
N LEU A 167 -3.56 -11.37 14.42
CA LEU A 167 -2.75 -12.15 13.48
C LEU A 167 -3.48 -13.40 12.93
N GLU A 168 -4.56 -13.84 13.56
CA GLU A 168 -5.36 -14.99 13.12
C GLU A 168 -6.40 -14.63 12.03
N ILE A 169 -6.61 -13.35 11.74
CA ILE A 169 -7.50 -12.88 10.68
C ILE A 169 -6.80 -12.95 9.32
#